data_b1fcd96f237f88a919fb290bf81357f6
#
_entry.id   b1fcd96f237f88a919fb290bf81357f6
#
_cell.length_a   1.000
_cell.length_b   1.000
_cell.length_c   1.000
_cell.angle_alpha   90.00
_cell.angle_beta   90.00
_cell.angle_gamma   90.00
#
_symmetry.space_group_name_H-M   'P 1'
#
loop_
_entity.id
_entity.type
_entity.pdbx_description
1 polymer ?
#
loop_
_entity_poly.entity_id
_entity_poly.type
_entity_poly.pdbx_seq_one_letter_code
_entity_poly.pdbx_strand_id
1 'polypeptide(L)'
;MRKVVLLTTFAVAALAANAQVLKNEFLKDYKPGDKLEKGIYQSPTEPINVNTWNGAFDEKRVAEIPSPVVVEGLSYAGYPEGGLAISLGGFPNDIKGSSTCVYSLTENKNEFRKGVCYLAFLVNLKKTGGGFSELVGMTVNHTGGNRGKVYVKRNEERKITFGVGARKIGAESKSYDFNKTHLLVLKMDFAKQEMSLFINPELTAGEPAPELVAKAEPGEIKNAIKGIYYRHRRGCDGAIGNFRFSNNWVTVIGK
;
A
#
# COMPACT_ATOMS: atom_id res chain seq x y z
N MET A 1 -24.41 29.87 59.57
CA MET A 1 -23.28 29.77 58.60
C MET A 1 -23.39 28.44 57.86
N ARG A 2 -23.87 28.45 56.61
CA ARG A 2 -23.97 27.27 55.77
C ARG A 2 -22.68 27.16 54.93
N LYS A 3 -21.95 26.07 55.13
CA LYS A 3 -20.75 25.73 54.30
C LYS A 3 -21.22 25.14 52.97
N VAL A 4 -20.96 25.86 51.90
CA VAL A 4 -21.13 25.33 50.53
C VAL A 4 -19.86 24.52 50.18
N VAL A 5 -20.04 23.23 50.00
CA VAL A 5 -18.97 22.36 49.49
C VAL A 5 -19.09 22.35 47.97
N LEU A 6 -18.12 22.96 47.30
CA LEU A 6 -18.01 22.92 45.84
C LEU A 6 -17.34 21.57 45.44
N LEU A 7 -18.13 20.67 44.87
CA LEU A 7 -17.59 19.44 44.27
C LEU A 7 -17.15 19.77 42.84
N THR A 8 -15.86 19.87 42.63
CA THR A 8 -15.24 19.93 41.29
C THR A 8 -15.08 18.52 40.76
N THR A 9 -15.96 18.11 39.85
CA THR A 9 -15.85 16.89 39.07
C THR A 9 -14.81 17.11 37.98
N PHE A 10 -13.61 16.50 38.11
CA PHE A 10 -12.65 16.36 37.05
C PHE A 10 -13.13 15.28 36.10
N ALA A 11 -13.63 15.65 34.92
CA ALA A 11 -13.84 14.74 33.83
C ALA A 11 -12.47 14.38 33.22
N VAL A 12 -11.93 13.23 33.60
CA VAL A 12 -10.76 12.63 32.92
C VAL A 12 -11.28 12.09 31.59
N ALA A 13 -11.11 12.87 30.53
CA ALA A 13 -11.25 12.36 29.18
C ALA A 13 -10.13 11.34 28.94
N ALA A 14 -10.44 10.06 29.07
CA ALA A 14 -9.55 8.98 28.64
C ALA A 14 -9.44 9.07 27.12
N LEU A 15 -8.39 9.74 26.62
CA LEU A 15 -7.91 9.60 25.28
C LEU A 15 -7.47 8.13 25.14
N ALA A 16 -8.32 7.30 24.56
CA ALA A 16 -7.91 5.99 24.10
C ALA A 16 -6.83 6.22 23.05
N ALA A 17 -5.57 6.23 23.49
CA ALA A 17 -4.43 6.18 22.61
C ALA A 17 -4.55 4.85 21.82
N ASN A 18 -4.99 4.93 20.56
CA ASN A 18 -4.89 3.79 19.67
C ASN A 18 -3.41 3.42 19.62
N ALA A 19 -3.09 2.20 20.08
CA ALA A 19 -1.72 1.71 20.05
C ALA A 19 -1.14 1.94 18.64
N GLN A 20 0.04 2.55 18.59
CA GLN A 20 0.74 2.83 17.35
C GLN A 20 1.16 1.50 16.72
N VAL A 21 0.71 1.25 15.51
CA VAL A 21 1.02 0.02 14.77
C VAL A 21 2.08 0.31 13.73
N LEU A 22 3.10 -0.53 13.65
CA LEU A 22 4.06 -0.55 12.56
C LEU A 22 4.22 -1.98 12.04
N LYS A 23 4.04 -2.15 10.73
CA LYS A 23 4.44 -3.34 9.98
C LYS A 23 5.46 -2.91 8.93
N ASN A 24 6.67 -3.44 8.97
CA ASN A 24 7.77 -3.08 8.06
C ASN A 24 8.66 -4.26 7.66
N GLU A 25 8.35 -5.46 8.14
CA GLU A 25 9.13 -6.68 7.87
C GLU A 25 8.59 -7.48 6.69
N PHE A 26 8.14 -6.79 5.63
CA PHE A 26 7.44 -7.42 4.50
C PHE A 26 8.29 -8.41 3.70
N LEU A 27 9.60 -8.28 3.74
CA LEU A 27 10.53 -9.12 3.00
C LEU A 27 11.66 -9.68 3.88
N LYS A 28 11.47 -9.74 5.20
CA LYS A 28 12.52 -10.15 6.15
C LYS A 28 13.05 -11.57 5.91
N ASP A 29 12.21 -12.47 5.44
CA ASP A 29 12.55 -13.88 5.22
C ASP A 29 13.08 -14.16 3.81
N TYR A 30 13.33 -13.11 3.03
CA TYR A 30 13.78 -13.18 1.66
C TYR A 30 15.19 -12.63 1.48
N LYS A 31 15.85 -13.04 0.40
CA LYS A 31 17.09 -12.48 -0.11
C LYS A 31 16.96 -12.16 -1.59
N PRO A 32 17.78 -11.28 -2.15
CA PRO A 32 17.81 -11.02 -3.59
C PRO A 32 17.97 -12.33 -4.39
N GLY A 33 17.16 -12.47 -5.44
CA GLY A 33 17.06 -13.67 -6.26
C GLY A 33 15.94 -14.63 -5.85
N ASP A 34 15.38 -14.52 -4.64
CA ASP A 34 14.26 -15.35 -4.23
C ASP A 34 13.01 -15.00 -5.02
N LYS A 35 12.21 -16.01 -5.34
CA LYS A 35 10.88 -15.81 -5.91
C LYS A 35 9.89 -15.51 -4.80
N LEU A 36 8.98 -14.56 -5.04
CA LEU A 36 7.98 -14.15 -4.04
C LEU A 36 6.88 -15.21 -3.82
N GLU A 37 6.87 -16.28 -4.55
CA GLU A 37 5.90 -17.34 -4.39
C GLU A 37 6.12 -18.09 -3.09
N LYS A 38 5.20 -17.90 -2.16
CA LYS A 38 5.01 -18.82 -1.03
C LYS A 38 3.56 -19.28 -1.01
N GLY A 39 3.22 -20.08 -2.02
CA GLY A 39 1.93 -20.76 -2.09
C GLY A 39 0.95 -20.10 -3.06
N ILE A 40 0.20 -20.96 -3.71
CA ILE A 40 -0.97 -20.63 -4.50
C ILE A 40 -2.12 -20.51 -3.51
N TYR A 41 -2.76 -19.36 -3.49
CA TYR A 41 -3.97 -19.19 -2.72
C TYR A 41 -5.13 -19.89 -3.45
N GLN A 42 -5.54 -21.03 -2.98
CA GLN A 42 -6.49 -21.91 -3.71
C GLN A 42 -7.94 -21.71 -3.31
N SER A 43 -8.20 -21.16 -2.13
CA SER A 43 -9.58 -21.06 -1.63
C SER A 43 -9.78 -19.89 -0.66
N PRO A 44 -10.93 -19.19 -0.72
CA PRO A 44 -11.28 -18.19 0.28
C PRO A 44 -11.51 -18.76 1.69
N THR A 45 -11.57 -20.08 1.83
CA THR A 45 -11.80 -20.80 3.09
C THR A 45 -10.53 -21.38 3.71
N GLU A 46 -9.40 -21.39 3.00
CA GLU A 46 -8.15 -21.88 3.55
C GLU A 46 -7.51 -20.90 4.54
N PRO A 47 -6.82 -21.42 5.58
CA PRO A 47 -6.06 -20.59 6.50
C PRO A 47 -5.03 -19.76 5.75
N ILE A 48 -5.02 -18.45 5.99
CA ILE A 48 -4.08 -17.54 5.39
C ILE A 48 -2.94 -17.35 6.36
N ASN A 49 -1.72 -17.55 5.88
CA ASN A 49 -0.55 -17.22 6.65
C ASN A 49 -0.41 -15.71 6.76
N VAL A 50 -0.54 -15.20 7.98
CA VAL A 50 -0.34 -13.79 8.29
C VAL A 50 1.15 -13.45 8.30
N ASN A 51 1.47 -12.20 7.99
CA ASN A 51 2.83 -11.70 7.87
C ASN A 51 3.67 -12.41 6.79
N THR A 52 3.02 -12.84 5.73
CA THR A 52 3.68 -13.43 4.55
C THR A 52 2.99 -13.01 3.26
N TRP A 53 3.72 -13.11 2.16
CA TRP A 53 3.16 -12.96 0.84
C TRP A 53 2.43 -14.23 0.43
N ASN A 54 1.23 -14.04 -0.05
CA ASN A 54 0.42 -15.09 -0.62
C ASN A 54 0.38 -14.90 -2.15
N GLY A 55 0.55 -15.97 -2.89
CA GLY A 55 0.59 -15.94 -4.34
C GLY A 55 -0.77 -15.59 -4.98
N ALA A 56 -0.79 -15.63 -6.28
CA ALA A 56 -1.94 -15.23 -7.07
C ALA A 56 -3.04 -16.29 -7.13
N PHE A 57 -4.21 -15.80 -7.48
CA PHE A 57 -5.53 -16.43 -7.43
C PHE A 57 -5.88 -17.47 -8.46
N ASP A 58 -5.25 -17.52 -9.58
CA ASP A 58 -5.73 -18.28 -10.74
C ASP A 58 -4.60 -19.16 -11.27
N GLU A 59 -4.62 -20.43 -10.89
CA GLU A 59 -3.60 -21.41 -11.31
C GLU A 59 -3.36 -21.43 -12.81
N LYS A 60 -4.40 -21.31 -13.62
CA LYS A 60 -4.26 -21.37 -15.09
C LYS A 60 -3.63 -20.11 -15.66
N ARG A 61 -3.87 -18.95 -15.05
CA ARG A 61 -3.27 -17.68 -15.48
C ARG A 61 -1.90 -17.45 -14.88
N VAL A 62 -1.65 -18.01 -13.70
CA VAL A 62 -0.40 -17.81 -12.95
C VAL A 62 0.73 -18.67 -13.49
N ALA A 63 0.44 -19.88 -14.00
CA ALA A 63 1.44 -20.77 -14.55
C ALA A 63 2.26 -20.15 -15.69
N GLU A 64 1.69 -19.21 -16.44
CA GLU A 64 2.34 -18.54 -17.56
C GLU A 64 3.03 -17.23 -17.16
N ILE A 65 2.68 -16.64 -16.02
CA ILE A 65 3.24 -15.35 -15.57
C ILE A 65 4.44 -15.64 -14.67
N PRO A 66 5.64 -15.12 -15.01
CA PRO A 66 6.81 -15.28 -14.16
C PRO A 66 6.58 -14.75 -12.76
N SER A 67 7.08 -15.48 -11.77
CA SER A 67 7.04 -15.00 -10.40
C SER A 67 7.83 -13.72 -10.22
N PRO A 68 7.34 -12.77 -9.43
CA PRO A 68 8.15 -11.63 -9.03
C PRO A 68 9.39 -12.11 -8.29
N VAL A 69 10.49 -11.43 -8.53
CA VAL A 69 11.78 -11.74 -7.89
C VAL A 69 12.09 -10.65 -6.87
N VAL A 70 12.55 -11.06 -5.69
CA VAL A 70 13.09 -10.13 -4.70
C VAL A 70 14.42 -9.59 -5.20
N VAL A 71 14.59 -8.30 -5.12
CA VAL A 71 15.77 -7.57 -5.60
C VAL A 71 16.32 -6.68 -4.50
N GLU A 72 17.50 -6.11 -4.74
CA GLU A 72 18.09 -5.11 -3.85
C GLU A 72 17.11 -3.98 -3.54
N GLY A 73 17.21 -3.45 -2.33
CA GLY A 73 16.34 -2.39 -1.86
C GLY A 73 16.50 -1.09 -2.63
N LEU A 74 15.47 -0.29 -2.59
CA LEU A 74 15.46 1.06 -3.09
C LEU A 74 15.84 2.02 -1.96
N SER A 75 16.46 3.15 -2.29
CA SER A 75 16.78 4.20 -1.34
C SER A 75 16.08 5.51 -1.69
N TYR A 76 15.73 6.26 -0.65
CA TYR A 76 15.16 7.60 -0.75
C TYR A 76 15.65 8.45 0.42
N ALA A 77 16.17 9.63 0.16
CA ALA A 77 16.80 10.47 1.19
C ALA A 77 15.85 10.76 2.36
N GLY A 78 16.29 10.43 3.58
CA GLY A 78 15.54 10.64 4.81
C GLY A 78 14.45 9.62 5.11
N TYR A 79 14.16 8.68 4.22
CA TYR A 79 13.28 7.53 4.48
C TYR A 79 14.10 6.35 5.00
N PRO A 80 13.56 5.50 5.90
CA PRO A 80 14.31 4.39 6.47
C PRO A 80 14.94 3.47 5.41
N GLU A 81 16.21 3.18 5.57
CA GLU A 81 16.97 2.27 4.73
C GLU A 81 16.80 0.81 5.13
N GLY A 82 17.37 -0.11 4.34
CA GLY A 82 17.55 -1.52 4.71
C GLY A 82 16.40 -2.46 4.32
N GLY A 83 15.40 -1.99 3.59
CA GLY A 83 14.38 -2.88 3.04
C GLY A 83 14.81 -3.48 1.69
N LEU A 84 14.26 -4.66 1.36
CA LEU A 84 14.34 -5.24 0.01
C LEU A 84 13.23 -4.69 -0.87
N ALA A 85 13.36 -4.93 -2.19
CA ALA A 85 12.35 -4.59 -3.18
C ALA A 85 11.92 -5.84 -3.97
N ILE A 86 10.84 -5.69 -4.73
CA ILE A 86 10.25 -6.74 -5.56
C ILE A 86 10.20 -6.22 -6.99
N SER A 87 10.55 -7.07 -7.96
CA SER A 87 10.45 -6.73 -9.38
C SER A 87 8.99 -6.51 -9.81
N LEU A 88 8.78 -5.52 -10.68
CA LEU A 88 7.51 -5.20 -11.30
C LEU A 88 7.57 -5.53 -12.78
N GLY A 89 6.87 -6.58 -13.23
CA GLY A 89 6.85 -6.92 -14.63
C GLY A 89 8.22 -7.36 -15.15
N GLY A 90 8.65 -6.82 -16.28
CA GLY A 90 9.93 -7.19 -16.90
C GLY A 90 9.92 -8.56 -17.60
N PHE A 91 8.74 -9.18 -17.78
CA PHE A 91 8.62 -10.48 -18.46
C PHE A 91 8.32 -10.34 -19.96
N PRO A 92 8.55 -11.42 -20.74
CA PRO A 92 8.44 -11.42 -22.20
C PRO A 92 7.10 -10.89 -22.74
N ASN A 93 7.14 -10.32 -23.94
CA ASN A 93 5.97 -9.65 -24.52
C ASN A 93 4.86 -10.60 -24.99
N ASP A 94 5.15 -11.86 -25.20
CA ASP A 94 4.20 -12.93 -25.54
C ASP A 94 3.36 -13.35 -24.32
N ILE A 95 3.89 -13.20 -23.11
CA ILE A 95 3.15 -13.45 -21.87
C ILE A 95 2.17 -12.32 -21.60
N LYS A 96 0.88 -12.64 -21.62
CA LYS A 96 -0.20 -11.66 -21.36
C LYS A 96 -0.74 -11.83 -19.95
N GLY A 97 -1.17 -10.70 -19.35
CA GLY A 97 -1.86 -10.72 -18.08
C GLY A 97 -1.11 -10.05 -16.93
N SER A 98 -1.56 -10.35 -15.75
CA SER A 98 -0.99 -9.87 -14.50
C SER A 98 -1.27 -10.84 -13.38
N SER A 99 -0.38 -10.94 -12.41
CA SER A 99 -0.64 -11.58 -11.13
C SER A 99 -0.81 -10.54 -10.02
N THR A 100 -1.51 -10.92 -8.97
CA THR A 100 -1.67 -10.11 -7.77
C THR A 100 -1.04 -10.85 -6.61
N CYS A 101 -0.05 -10.25 -5.98
CA CYS A 101 0.53 -10.77 -4.77
C CYS A 101 -0.03 -10.00 -3.58
N VAL A 102 -0.46 -10.70 -2.54
CA VAL A 102 -1.09 -10.12 -1.35
C VAL A 102 -0.27 -10.48 -0.13
N TYR A 103 0.12 -9.46 0.64
CA TYR A 103 0.67 -9.64 1.98
C TYR A 103 -0.44 -9.53 3.01
N SER A 104 -0.63 -10.56 3.81
CA SER A 104 -1.65 -10.57 4.86
C SER A 104 -1.13 -9.90 6.13
N LEU A 105 -1.76 -8.79 6.52
CA LEU A 105 -1.35 -7.97 7.67
C LEU A 105 -1.86 -8.53 9.00
N THR A 106 -3.05 -9.13 9.00
CA THR A 106 -3.75 -9.52 10.23
C THR A 106 -4.82 -10.58 9.96
N GLU A 107 -5.04 -11.46 10.94
CA GLU A 107 -6.22 -12.35 11.01
C GLU A 107 -7.43 -11.65 11.64
N ASN A 108 -7.19 -10.60 12.42
CA ASN A 108 -8.25 -9.89 13.12
C ASN A 108 -9.12 -9.09 12.13
N LYS A 109 -10.38 -9.53 12.02
CA LYS A 109 -11.36 -8.94 11.09
C LYS A 109 -11.67 -7.46 11.35
N ASN A 110 -11.30 -6.91 12.49
CA ASN A 110 -11.67 -5.55 12.91
C ASN A 110 -10.47 -4.65 13.21
N GLU A 111 -9.23 -5.13 13.12
CA GLU A 111 -8.05 -4.39 13.54
C GLU A 111 -7.88 -3.05 12.80
N PHE A 112 -8.00 -3.06 11.47
CA PHE A 112 -7.83 -1.84 10.64
C PHE A 112 -9.16 -1.47 9.97
N ARG A 113 -10.17 -1.14 10.78
CA ARG A 113 -11.54 -0.84 10.32
C ARG A 113 -11.95 0.61 10.46
N LYS A 114 -11.23 1.39 11.26
CA LYS A 114 -11.55 2.78 11.59
C LYS A 114 -10.30 3.63 11.72
N GLY A 115 -10.48 4.94 11.78
CA GLY A 115 -9.37 5.89 11.83
C GLY A 115 -8.71 6.06 10.49
N VAL A 116 -7.38 6.05 10.48
CA VAL A 116 -6.56 6.16 9.27
C VAL A 116 -5.60 5.00 9.15
N CYS A 117 -5.30 4.60 7.91
CA CYS A 117 -4.24 3.66 7.60
C CYS A 117 -3.33 4.27 6.54
N TYR A 118 -2.04 4.09 6.71
CA TYR A 118 -1.00 4.53 5.77
C TYR A 118 -0.22 3.32 5.25
N LEU A 119 0.07 3.35 3.96
CA LEU A 119 0.99 2.44 3.30
C LEU A 119 2.06 3.26 2.58
N ALA A 120 3.27 3.27 3.11
CA ALA A 120 4.42 3.89 2.47
C ALA A 120 5.25 2.83 1.75
N PHE A 121 5.81 3.19 0.60
CA PHE A 121 6.69 2.34 -0.20
C PHE A 121 7.52 3.16 -1.16
N LEU A 122 8.65 2.60 -1.56
CA LEU A 122 9.49 3.14 -2.61
C LEU A 122 9.17 2.46 -3.95
N VAL A 123 9.18 3.21 -5.02
CA VAL A 123 9.00 2.69 -6.39
C VAL A 123 10.00 3.34 -7.34
N ASN A 124 10.61 2.51 -8.19
CA ASN A 124 11.44 2.95 -9.30
C ASN A 124 10.94 2.26 -10.56
N LEU A 125 10.35 3.01 -11.46
CA LEU A 125 9.81 2.50 -12.71
C LEU A 125 10.76 2.84 -13.87
N LYS A 126 11.06 1.84 -14.68
CA LYS A 126 11.78 1.98 -15.96
C LYS A 126 10.80 2.14 -17.11
N LYS A 127 9.60 1.57 -16.97
CA LYS A 127 8.57 1.56 -18.02
C LYS A 127 7.18 1.36 -17.42
N THR A 128 6.17 1.94 -18.04
CA THR A 128 4.76 1.58 -17.85
C THR A 128 3.95 1.85 -19.14
N GLY A 129 2.74 1.31 -19.22
CA GLY A 129 1.82 1.50 -20.34
C GLY A 129 1.22 2.91 -20.40
N GLY A 130 0.59 3.28 -21.53
CA GLY A 130 -0.08 4.58 -21.71
C GLY A 130 -1.44 4.67 -21.01
N GLY A 131 -2.07 3.56 -20.66
CA GLY A 131 -3.30 3.53 -19.87
C GLY A 131 -3.02 3.30 -18.40
N PHE A 132 -3.89 3.82 -17.53
CA PHE A 132 -3.79 3.59 -16.10
C PHE A 132 -3.84 2.10 -15.76
N SER A 133 -2.96 1.72 -14.86
CA SER A 133 -2.80 0.37 -14.37
C SER A 133 -2.65 0.38 -12.85
N GLU A 134 -3.34 -0.53 -12.16
CA GLU A 134 -3.13 -0.72 -10.73
C GLU A 134 -1.67 -1.10 -10.46
N LEU A 135 -1.05 -0.46 -9.49
CA LEU A 135 0.31 -0.72 -9.05
C LEU A 135 0.32 -1.46 -7.71
N VAL A 136 -0.21 -0.84 -6.70
CA VAL A 136 -0.22 -1.30 -5.31
C VAL A 136 -1.44 -0.73 -4.58
N GLY A 137 -1.81 -1.34 -3.47
CA GLY A 137 -2.85 -0.78 -2.61
C GLY A 137 -3.17 -1.65 -1.41
N MET A 138 -4.26 -1.30 -0.75
CA MET A 138 -4.79 -2.02 0.39
C MET A 138 -5.93 -2.95 -0.03
N THR A 139 -6.11 -4.06 0.66
CA THR A 139 -7.18 -5.02 0.36
C THR A 139 -7.99 -5.35 1.61
N VAL A 140 -9.29 -5.54 1.42
CA VAL A 140 -10.24 -5.86 2.50
C VAL A 140 -10.42 -7.36 2.69
N ASN A 141 -9.86 -8.15 1.81
CA ASN A 141 -9.78 -9.60 1.96
C ASN A 141 -8.46 -10.09 1.36
N HIS A 142 -8.12 -11.31 1.69
CA HIS A 142 -6.87 -11.90 1.23
C HIS A 142 -6.90 -12.33 -0.24
N THR A 143 -8.05 -12.24 -0.87
CA THR A 143 -8.32 -12.82 -2.18
C THR A 143 -8.65 -11.80 -3.28
N GLY A 144 -8.68 -10.52 -2.97
CA GLY A 144 -9.11 -9.47 -3.88
C GLY A 144 -9.93 -8.43 -3.11
N GLY A 145 -10.89 -7.78 -3.71
CA GLY A 145 -11.64 -6.72 -3.03
C GLY A 145 -10.76 -5.52 -2.71
N ASN A 146 -9.82 -5.24 -3.62
CA ASN A 146 -8.87 -4.15 -3.48
C ASN A 146 -9.59 -2.82 -3.25
N ARG A 147 -9.12 -2.10 -2.24
CA ARG A 147 -9.55 -0.75 -1.91
C ARG A 147 -8.30 0.10 -1.73
N GLY A 148 -8.42 1.41 -1.87
CA GLY A 148 -7.26 2.26 -1.73
C GLY A 148 -6.16 1.88 -2.69
N LYS A 149 -6.33 2.26 -3.96
CA LYS A 149 -5.47 1.86 -5.07
C LYS A 149 -4.58 3.00 -5.49
N VAL A 150 -3.33 2.70 -5.72
CA VAL A 150 -2.40 3.53 -6.48
C VAL A 150 -2.33 3.01 -7.89
N TYR A 151 -2.48 3.89 -8.85
CA TYR A 151 -2.42 3.63 -10.27
C TYR A 151 -1.21 4.31 -10.88
N VAL A 152 -0.78 3.83 -12.04
CA VAL A 152 0.32 4.41 -12.81
C VAL A 152 0.06 4.32 -14.29
N LYS A 153 0.42 5.37 -15.03
CA LYS A 153 0.48 5.39 -16.50
C LYS A 153 1.70 6.16 -16.99
N ARG A 154 2.09 5.91 -18.23
CA ARG A 154 2.96 6.80 -18.98
C ARG A 154 2.07 7.83 -19.69
N ASN A 155 2.33 9.09 -19.46
CA ASN A 155 1.63 10.19 -20.11
C ASN A 155 2.24 10.51 -21.52
N GLU A 156 1.68 11.51 -22.17
CA GLU A 156 2.12 11.97 -23.51
C GLU A 156 3.54 12.53 -23.52
N GLU A 157 3.98 13.10 -22.40
CA GLU A 157 5.35 13.59 -22.20
C GLU A 157 6.36 12.46 -21.97
N ARG A 158 5.93 11.20 -22.06
CA ARG A 158 6.72 10.00 -21.73
C ARG A 158 7.22 9.95 -20.29
N LYS A 159 6.49 10.59 -19.37
CA LYS A 159 6.72 10.60 -17.92
C LYS A 159 5.67 9.76 -17.20
N ILE A 160 5.90 9.55 -15.91
CA ILE A 160 4.96 8.84 -15.03
C ILE A 160 3.88 9.80 -14.57
N THR A 161 2.63 9.38 -14.64
CA THR A 161 1.52 9.97 -13.89
C THR A 161 0.99 8.93 -12.93
N PHE A 162 0.94 9.27 -11.65
CA PHE A 162 0.30 8.43 -10.62
C PHE A 162 -1.18 8.80 -10.50
N GLY A 163 -1.99 7.85 -10.06
CA GLY A 163 -3.40 8.05 -9.76
C GLY A 163 -3.75 7.41 -8.42
N VAL A 164 -4.81 7.89 -7.80
CA VAL A 164 -5.35 7.34 -6.55
C VAL A 164 -6.86 7.19 -6.61
N GLY A 165 -7.39 6.22 -5.88
CA GLY A 165 -8.82 6.05 -5.71
C GLY A 165 -9.18 4.83 -4.87
N ALA A 166 -10.43 4.71 -4.47
CA ALA A 166 -10.92 3.57 -3.70
C ALA A 166 -11.05 2.32 -4.59
N ARG A 167 -11.85 2.40 -5.64
CA ARG A 167 -12.04 1.34 -6.65
C ARG A 167 -11.63 1.78 -8.04
N LYS A 168 -11.95 3.01 -8.38
CA LYS A 168 -11.62 3.68 -9.64
C LYS A 168 -10.66 4.81 -9.36
N ILE A 169 -10.03 5.31 -10.40
CA ILE A 169 -9.20 6.51 -10.32
C ILE A 169 -10.13 7.69 -10.00
N GLY A 170 -9.79 8.42 -8.96
CA GLY A 170 -10.50 9.62 -8.53
C GLY A 170 -9.67 10.90 -8.69
N ALA A 171 -8.34 10.75 -8.72
CA ALA A 171 -7.43 11.87 -8.93
C ALA A 171 -6.13 11.43 -9.62
N GLU A 172 -5.49 12.33 -10.35
CA GLU A 172 -4.26 12.13 -11.10
C GLU A 172 -3.19 13.18 -10.72
N SER A 173 -1.93 12.76 -10.68
CA SER A 173 -0.79 13.64 -10.35
C SER A 173 -0.27 14.41 -11.56
N LYS A 174 0.62 15.36 -11.28
CA LYS A 174 1.57 15.88 -12.27
C LYS A 174 2.51 14.78 -12.77
N SER A 175 3.41 15.17 -13.67
CA SER A 175 4.41 14.27 -14.29
C SER A 175 5.61 14.01 -13.39
N TYR A 176 6.11 12.76 -13.39
CA TYR A 176 7.30 12.30 -12.67
C TYR A 176 8.25 11.56 -13.62
N ASP A 177 9.54 11.53 -13.30
CA ASP A 177 10.56 10.92 -14.14
C ASP A 177 10.63 9.40 -13.94
N PHE A 178 10.83 8.65 -15.03
CA PHE A 178 11.28 7.26 -14.99
C PHE A 178 12.73 7.16 -14.50
N ASN A 179 13.13 5.96 -14.07
CA ASN A 179 14.47 5.64 -13.57
C ASN A 179 14.89 6.47 -12.35
N LYS A 180 13.91 7.00 -11.63
CA LYS A 180 14.09 7.73 -10.38
C LYS A 180 13.26 7.04 -9.28
N THR A 181 13.83 6.91 -8.10
CA THR A 181 13.09 6.40 -6.94
C THR A 181 12.15 7.47 -6.42
N HIS A 182 10.89 7.11 -6.27
CA HIS A 182 9.84 7.93 -5.68
C HIS A 182 9.34 7.28 -4.40
N LEU A 183 9.16 8.09 -3.36
CA LEU A 183 8.44 7.70 -2.16
C LEU A 183 6.96 8.02 -2.35
N LEU A 184 6.13 7.01 -2.18
CA LEU A 184 4.68 7.13 -2.19
C LEU A 184 4.12 6.75 -0.82
N VAL A 185 3.19 7.56 -0.31
CA VAL A 185 2.44 7.23 0.90
C VAL A 185 0.96 7.28 0.57
N LEU A 186 0.31 6.12 0.55
CA LEU A 186 -1.13 5.99 0.39
C LEU A 186 -1.79 6.07 1.76
N LYS A 187 -2.74 6.98 1.93
CA LYS A 187 -3.57 7.10 3.12
C LYS A 187 -5.00 6.69 2.81
N MET A 188 -5.60 5.91 3.69
CA MET A 188 -7.04 5.65 3.73
C MET A 188 -7.63 6.26 4.99
N ASP A 189 -8.60 7.15 4.85
CA ASP A 189 -9.35 7.76 5.95
C ASP A 189 -10.78 7.22 5.96
N PHE A 190 -11.07 6.36 6.95
CA PHE A 190 -12.38 5.73 7.07
C PHE A 190 -13.50 6.70 7.44
N ALA A 191 -13.19 7.74 8.22
CA ALA A 191 -14.20 8.72 8.65
C ALA A 191 -14.59 9.66 7.51
N LYS A 192 -13.60 10.11 6.73
CA LYS A 192 -13.83 11.00 5.59
C LYS A 192 -14.24 10.27 4.32
N GLN A 193 -14.12 8.94 4.27
CA GLN A 193 -14.29 8.13 3.07
C GLN A 193 -13.37 8.61 1.94
N GLU A 194 -12.09 8.83 2.24
CA GLU A 194 -11.12 9.42 1.32
C GLU A 194 -9.87 8.56 1.20
N MET A 195 -9.31 8.57 0.00
CA MET A 195 -7.98 8.08 -0.33
C MET A 195 -7.10 9.27 -0.66
N SER A 196 -5.95 9.36 -0.01
CA SER A 196 -4.96 10.39 -0.32
C SER A 196 -3.65 9.76 -0.75
N LEU A 197 -2.94 10.42 -1.67
CA LEU A 197 -1.61 10.00 -2.10
C LEU A 197 -0.63 11.16 -1.94
N PHE A 198 0.40 10.91 -1.17
CA PHE A 198 1.57 11.78 -1.02
C PHE A 198 2.66 11.23 -1.95
N ILE A 199 3.25 12.08 -2.77
CA ILE A 199 4.30 11.72 -3.72
C ILE A 199 5.53 12.55 -3.42
N ASN A 200 6.62 11.89 -3.02
CA ASN A 200 7.85 12.54 -2.56
C ASN A 200 7.58 13.61 -1.47
N PRO A 201 6.82 13.30 -0.42
CA PRO A 201 6.47 14.27 0.60
C PRO A 201 7.70 14.71 1.39
N GLU A 202 7.61 15.89 1.99
CA GLU A 202 8.54 16.27 3.05
C GLU A 202 8.37 15.36 4.26
N LEU A 203 9.50 14.80 4.73
CA LEU A 203 9.53 13.84 5.83
C LEU A 203 9.62 14.56 7.19
N THR A 204 8.57 15.28 7.53
CA THR A 204 8.41 16.03 8.79
C THR A 204 7.46 15.32 9.76
N ALA A 205 7.51 15.67 11.04
CA ALA A 205 6.59 15.12 12.04
C ALA A 205 5.13 15.51 11.78
N GLY A 206 4.87 16.68 11.17
CA GLY A 206 3.55 17.08 10.71
C GLY A 206 3.21 16.42 9.38
N GLU A 207 2.00 15.85 9.26
CA GLU A 207 1.52 15.33 7.98
C GLU A 207 1.36 16.50 6.99
N PRO A 208 2.06 16.51 5.84
CA PRO A 208 1.91 17.56 4.86
C PRO A 208 0.56 17.44 4.12
N ALA A 209 0.23 18.42 3.30
CA ALA A 209 -0.90 18.27 2.38
C ALA A 209 -0.60 17.15 1.36
N PRO A 210 -1.55 16.22 1.11
CA PRO A 210 -1.40 15.22 0.07
C PRO A 210 -1.41 15.88 -1.32
N GLU A 211 -0.70 15.29 -2.27
CA GLU A 211 -0.76 15.76 -3.66
C GLU A 211 -2.10 15.41 -4.31
N LEU A 212 -2.65 14.24 -3.97
CA LEU A 212 -3.92 13.77 -4.51
C LEU A 212 -4.89 13.38 -3.40
N VAL A 213 -6.16 13.73 -3.60
CA VAL A 213 -7.28 13.28 -2.77
C VAL A 213 -8.38 12.77 -3.67
N ALA A 214 -8.88 11.57 -3.39
CA ALA A 214 -10.02 10.96 -4.07
C ALA A 214 -11.07 10.54 -3.05
N LYS A 215 -12.31 11.00 -3.22
CA LYS A 215 -13.44 10.53 -2.42
C LYS A 215 -13.90 9.16 -2.91
N ALA A 216 -14.21 8.31 -1.97
CA ALA A 216 -14.87 7.03 -2.25
C ALA A 216 -16.38 7.23 -2.37
N GLU A 217 -17.02 6.40 -3.17
CA GLU A 217 -18.46 6.30 -3.17
C GLU A 217 -18.97 5.75 -1.82
N PRO A 218 -20.20 6.09 -1.41
CA PRO A 218 -20.75 5.62 -0.14
C PRO A 218 -20.65 4.11 0.02
N GLY A 219 -19.99 3.66 1.08
CA GLY A 219 -19.80 2.25 1.41
C GLY A 219 -18.67 1.54 0.67
N GLU A 220 -17.87 2.21 -0.15
CA GLU A 220 -16.68 1.60 -0.76
C GLU A 220 -15.57 1.33 0.27
N ILE A 221 -15.42 2.19 1.28
CA ILE A 221 -14.43 2.06 2.35
C ILE A 221 -15.11 1.73 3.69
N LYS A 222 -15.81 0.61 3.77
CA LYS A 222 -16.52 0.17 4.99
C LYS A 222 -15.92 -1.03 5.68
N ASN A 223 -15.11 -1.80 4.98
CA ASN A 223 -14.54 -3.03 5.50
C ASN A 223 -13.11 -2.80 5.99
N ALA A 224 -12.71 -3.55 7.00
CA ALA A 224 -11.35 -3.51 7.54
C ALA A 224 -10.30 -3.88 6.47
N ILE A 225 -9.15 -3.24 6.53
CA ILE A 225 -7.99 -3.65 5.74
C ILE A 225 -7.39 -4.90 6.35
N LYS A 226 -7.16 -5.93 5.53
CA LYS A 226 -6.55 -7.19 5.93
C LYS A 226 -5.19 -7.43 5.31
N GLY A 227 -4.86 -6.69 4.27
CA GLY A 227 -3.60 -6.86 3.58
C GLY A 227 -3.23 -5.67 2.70
N ILE A 228 -2.05 -5.77 2.14
CA ILE A 228 -1.61 -4.95 1.02
C ILE A 228 -1.44 -5.85 -0.19
N TYR A 229 -1.54 -5.29 -1.39
CA TYR A 229 -1.29 -6.03 -2.62
C TYR A 229 -0.44 -5.21 -3.57
N TYR A 230 0.24 -5.89 -4.49
CA TYR A 230 0.81 -5.25 -5.66
C TYR A 230 0.51 -6.06 -6.92
N ARG A 231 0.57 -5.39 -8.07
CA ARG A 231 0.33 -6.00 -9.37
C ARG A 231 1.62 -6.22 -10.13
N HIS A 232 1.97 -7.50 -10.30
CA HIS A 232 3.02 -7.92 -11.22
C HIS A 232 2.43 -8.09 -12.61
N ARG A 233 2.86 -7.28 -13.58
CA ARG A 233 2.15 -7.21 -14.86
C ARG A 233 3.05 -6.91 -16.04
N ARG A 234 2.66 -7.44 -17.19
CA ARG A 234 3.21 -7.02 -18.47
C ARG A 234 3.02 -5.52 -18.68
N GLY A 235 3.98 -4.87 -19.32
CA GLY A 235 3.92 -3.44 -19.64
C GLY A 235 4.39 -2.50 -18.54
N CYS A 236 4.64 -3.02 -17.32
CA CYS A 236 5.44 -2.35 -16.31
C CYS A 236 6.83 -2.98 -16.27
N ASP A 237 7.84 -2.20 -15.91
CA ASP A 237 9.18 -2.66 -15.57
C ASP A 237 9.74 -1.75 -14.48
N GLY A 238 10.38 -2.33 -13.48
CA GLY A 238 10.94 -1.60 -12.34
C GLY A 238 10.99 -2.43 -11.06
N ALA A 239 10.99 -1.73 -9.94
CA ALA A 239 10.96 -2.33 -8.61
C ALA A 239 10.10 -1.51 -7.66
N ILE A 240 9.53 -2.20 -6.65
CA ILE A 240 8.76 -1.62 -5.57
C ILE A 240 9.18 -2.28 -4.26
N GLY A 241 9.35 -1.52 -3.19
CA GLY A 241 9.80 -2.11 -1.92
C GLY A 241 9.84 -1.13 -0.77
N ASN A 242 10.60 -1.49 0.28
CA ASN A 242 10.69 -0.71 1.52
C ASN A 242 9.31 -0.38 2.07
N PHE A 243 8.41 -1.35 2.06
CA PHE A 243 7.03 -1.19 2.51
C PHE A 243 6.97 -0.92 4.02
N ARG A 244 6.14 0.04 4.40
CA ARG A 244 5.78 0.32 5.79
C ARG A 244 4.27 0.56 5.87
N PHE A 245 3.62 -0.11 6.82
CA PHE A 245 2.19 0.07 7.08
C PHE A 245 1.99 0.53 8.52
N SER A 246 1.19 1.57 8.73
CA SER A 246 0.93 2.12 10.05
C SER A 246 -0.44 2.82 10.11
N ASN A 247 -0.93 3.05 11.31
CA ASN A 247 -2.06 3.95 11.59
C ASN A 247 -1.60 5.37 11.98
N ASN A 248 -0.31 5.68 11.84
CA ASN A 248 0.28 6.94 12.24
C ASN A 248 1.28 7.44 11.17
N TRP A 249 1.21 8.74 10.85
CA TRP A 249 2.07 9.37 9.84
C TRP A 249 3.55 9.30 10.20
N VAL A 250 3.90 9.75 11.41
CA VAL A 250 5.31 9.82 11.86
C VAL A 250 5.95 8.44 11.81
N THR A 251 5.20 7.42 12.26
CA THR A 251 5.67 6.04 12.26
C THR A 251 5.86 5.49 10.85
N VAL A 252 4.93 5.74 9.95
CA VAL A 252 5.02 5.17 8.59
C VAL A 252 6.19 5.75 7.82
N ILE A 253 6.53 7.03 8.04
CA ILE A 253 7.69 7.67 7.41
C ILE A 253 9.02 7.43 8.16
N GLY A 254 8.98 6.79 9.35
CA GLY A 254 10.17 6.42 10.12
C GLY A 254 10.82 7.57 10.90
N LYS A 255 10.03 8.46 11.44
CA LYS A 255 10.45 9.59 12.30
C LYS A 255 10.05 9.38 13.76
#